data_f59064e67a00cbaccb6f6f6d2d50818d
#
_entry.id   f59064e67a00cbaccb6f6f6d2d50818d
#
_cell.length_a   1.000
_cell.length_b   1.000
_cell.length_c   1.000
_cell.angle_alpha   90.00
_cell.angle_beta   90.00
_cell.angle_gamma   90.00
#
_symmetry.space_group_name_H-M   'P 1'
#
loop_
_entity.id
_entity.type
_entity.pdbx_description
1 polymer ?
#
loop_
_entity_poly.entity_id
_entity_poly.type
_entity_poly.pdbx_seq_one_letter_code
_entity_poly.pdbx_strand_id
1 'polypeptide(L)'
;KPSKNVQSIARKKRYELLFRKCDKYKIKYILLGHHQDDLFENFFIRILRGSGLKGLISLDKKNKIGDKNLLRPLLDEKKENLIFISKNVFNFYIEDPTNKDEKYKRIMIRGLIKKLQEDGLDKKKFLKTINNLKFSNKVVDYYVDENLKKNTFISNNNSRLILNNIFFLQPYEVIFRSLSESIKMIGKKYYAARGKKIDKIINHLKKSVSYRSTLGGCIIEKVNETVIISREQ
;
A
#
# COMPACT_ATOMS: atom_id res chain seq x y z
N LYS A 1 -20.09 -14.40 -14.06
CA LYS A 1 -19.94 -13.02 -13.51
C LYS A 1 -19.74 -13.11 -12.00
N PRO A 2 -18.77 -12.41 -11.39
CA PRO A 2 -18.59 -12.46 -9.94
C PRO A 2 -19.78 -11.78 -9.23
N SER A 3 -20.37 -12.48 -8.26
CA SER A 3 -21.50 -11.95 -7.48
C SER A 3 -21.09 -11.06 -6.29
N LYS A 4 -19.84 -11.20 -5.83
CA LYS A 4 -19.28 -10.43 -4.71
C LYS A 4 -17.94 -9.79 -5.11
N ASN A 5 -17.62 -8.61 -4.52
CA ASN A 5 -16.36 -7.90 -4.74
C ASN A 5 -16.06 -7.50 -6.21
N VAL A 6 -17.08 -7.26 -7.02
CA VAL A 6 -16.98 -6.98 -8.46
C VAL A 6 -15.95 -5.90 -8.77
N GLN A 7 -15.97 -4.75 -8.05
CA GLN A 7 -15.01 -3.66 -8.25
C GLN A 7 -13.56 -4.06 -7.98
N SER A 8 -13.32 -4.86 -6.94
CA SER A 8 -11.97 -5.33 -6.61
C SER A 8 -11.43 -6.27 -7.68
N ILE A 9 -12.28 -7.17 -8.18
CA ILE A 9 -11.94 -8.12 -9.24
C ILE A 9 -11.71 -7.38 -10.56
N ALA A 10 -12.59 -6.45 -10.91
CA ALA A 10 -12.46 -5.63 -12.12
C ALA A 10 -11.17 -4.79 -12.08
N ARG A 11 -10.85 -4.19 -10.91
CA ARG A 11 -9.59 -3.47 -10.72
C ARG A 11 -8.38 -4.40 -10.90
N LYS A 12 -8.39 -5.58 -10.29
CA LYS A 12 -7.29 -6.56 -10.43
C LYS A 12 -7.09 -6.93 -11.89
N LYS A 13 -8.14 -7.29 -12.60
CA LYS A 13 -8.10 -7.64 -14.03
C LYS A 13 -7.61 -6.48 -14.91
N ARG A 14 -8.04 -5.26 -14.62
CA ARG A 14 -7.55 -4.06 -15.33
C ARG A 14 -6.04 -3.90 -15.19
N TYR A 15 -5.50 -4.02 -13.96
CA TYR A 15 -4.05 -3.94 -13.76
C TYR A 15 -3.30 -5.10 -14.39
N GLU A 16 -3.82 -6.33 -14.33
CA GLU A 16 -3.22 -7.49 -15.01
C GLU A 16 -3.10 -7.26 -16.52
N LEU A 17 -4.18 -6.77 -17.17
CA LEU A 17 -4.19 -6.47 -18.60
C LEU A 17 -3.24 -5.32 -18.93
N LEU A 18 -3.26 -4.26 -18.13
CA LEU A 18 -2.41 -3.09 -18.32
C LEU A 18 -0.92 -3.48 -18.21
N PHE A 19 -0.53 -4.22 -17.18
CA PHE A 19 0.84 -4.66 -17.00
C PHE A 19 1.30 -5.59 -18.11
N ARG A 20 0.46 -6.53 -18.55
CA ARG A 20 0.76 -7.40 -19.69
C ARG A 20 1.05 -6.60 -20.97
N LYS A 21 0.27 -5.52 -21.23
CA LYS A 21 0.53 -4.61 -22.34
C LYS A 21 1.82 -3.83 -22.16
N CYS A 22 2.06 -3.32 -20.95
CA CYS A 22 3.30 -2.63 -20.62
C CYS A 22 4.54 -3.52 -20.79
N ASP A 23 4.46 -4.80 -20.44
CA ASP A 23 5.54 -5.76 -20.64
C ASP A 23 5.80 -6.00 -22.14
N LYS A 24 4.73 -6.21 -22.92
CA LYS A 24 4.82 -6.37 -24.38
C LYS A 24 5.53 -5.20 -25.07
N TYR A 25 5.24 -3.97 -24.64
CA TYR A 25 5.79 -2.75 -25.24
C TYR A 25 6.98 -2.16 -24.45
N LYS A 26 7.52 -2.87 -23.45
CA LYS A 26 8.65 -2.44 -22.60
C LYS A 26 8.40 -1.10 -21.89
N ILE A 27 7.14 -0.78 -21.58
CA ILE A 27 6.73 0.45 -20.89
C ILE A 27 6.97 0.31 -19.37
N LYS A 28 7.72 1.25 -18.79
CA LYS A 28 8.04 1.28 -17.34
C LYS A 28 7.17 2.27 -16.56
N TYR A 29 6.54 3.22 -17.21
CA TYR A 29 5.77 4.30 -16.58
C TYR A 29 4.30 4.22 -16.99
N ILE A 30 3.41 4.28 -16.01
CA ILE A 30 1.95 4.21 -16.20
C ILE A 30 1.34 5.46 -15.57
N LEU A 31 0.65 6.27 -16.36
CA LEU A 31 -0.07 7.43 -15.87
C LEU A 31 -1.48 7.03 -15.41
N LEU A 32 -1.91 7.53 -14.27
CA LEU A 32 -3.22 7.28 -13.68
C LEU A 32 -3.92 8.61 -13.41
N GLY A 33 -5.16 8.76 -13.85
CA GLY A 33 -5.98 9.96 -13.73
C GLY A 33 -6.59 10.19 -12.33
N HIS A 34 -5.90 9.79 -11.25
CA HIS A 34 -6.37 10.10 -9.90
C HIS A 34 -6.14 11.58 -9.58
N HIS A 35 -7.10 12.19 -8.90
CA HIS A 35 -7.10 13.59 -8.51
C HIS A 35 -7.26 13.76 -6.98
N GLN A 36 -7.35 15.00 -6.51
CA GLN A 36 -7.35 15.34 -5.09
C GLN A 36 -8.50 14.67 -4.31
N ASP A 37 -9.71 14.61 -4.87
CA ASP A 37 -10.83 13.96 -4.19
C ASP A 37 -10.60 12.44 -4.02
N ASP A 38 -9.92 11.78 -4.97
CA ASP A 38 -9.53 10.37 -4.81
C ASP A 38 -8.57 10.17 -3.63
N LEU A 39 -7.70 11.15 -3.35
CA LEU A 39 -6.80 11.13 -2.20
C LEU A 39 -7.61 11.15 -0.89
N PHE A 40 -8.60 12.04 -0.78
CA PHE A 40 -9.48 12.13 0.38
C PHE A 40 -10.32 10.86 0.55
N GLU A 41 -10.99 10.40 -0.52
CA GLU A 41 -11.75 9.16 -0.51
C GLU A 41 -10.91 7.98 -0.03
N ASN A 42 -9.70 7.84 -0.59
CA ASN A 42 -8.80 6.75 -0.20
C ASN A 42 -8.42 6.83 1.28
N PHE A 43 -8.12 8.02 1.78
CA PHE A 43 -7.75 8.24 3.18
C PHE A 43 -8.87 7.77 4.13
N PHE A 44 -10.11 8.23 3.92
CA PHE A 44 -11.27 7.82 4.74
C PHE A 44 -11.57 6.32 4.61
N ILE A 45 -11.50 5.74 3.40
CA ILE A 45 -11.64 4.30 3.21
C ILE A 45 -10.60 3.53 4.02
N ARG A 46 -9.38 4.04 4.15
CA ARG A 46 -8.29 3.42 4.90
C ARG A 46 -8.48 3.56 6.41
N ILE A 47 -8.95 4.70 6.90
CA ILE A 47 -9.36 4.87 8.30
C ILE A 47 -10.42 3.84 8.69
N LEU A 48 -11.49 3.73 7.91
CA LEU A 48 -12.58 2.77 8.17
C LEU A 48 -12.15 1.29 8.11
N ARG A 49 -10.96 1.01 7.59
CA ARG A 49 -10.36 -0.33 7.57
C ARG A 49 -9.35 -0.57 8.69
N GLY A 50 -9.13 0.43 9.55
CA GLY A 50 -8.11 0.36 10.59
C GLY A 50 -6.68 0.29 10.02
N SER A 51 -6.43 1.00 8.92
CA SER A 51 -5.08 1.00 8.32
C SER A 51 -4.11 1.81 9.16
N GLY A 52 -2.89 1.30 9.36
CA GLY A 52 -1.77 2.06 9.93
C GLY A 52 -1.25 3.15 8.98
N LEU A 53 -0.24 3.89 9.42
CA LEU A 53 0.31 5.07 8.75
C LEU A 53 0.60 4.85 7.25
N LYS A 54 1.37 3.82 6.89
CA LYS A 54 1.68 3.48 5.49
C LYS A 54 0.43 3.24 4.64
N GLY A 55 -0.61 2.66 5.24
CA GLY A 55 -1.89 2.44 4.58
C GLY A 55 -2.66 3.72 4.34
N LEU A 56 -2.73 4.63 5.31
CA LEU A 56 -3.45 5.91 5.21
C LEU A 56 -2.92 6.77 4.05
N ILE A 57 -1.61 6.84 3.90
CA ILE A 57 -0.93 7.63 2.86
C ILE A 57 -0.64 6.85 1.58
N SER A 58 -1.28 5.68 1.38
CA SER A 58 -0.95 4.75 0.29
C SER A 58 -1.20 5.29 -1.13
N LEU A 59 -2.05 6.30 -1.29
CA LEU A 59 -2.25 6.99 -2.56
C LEU A 59 -1.27 8.16 -2.66
N ASP A 60 -0.19 7.94 -3.39
CA ASP A 60 0.85 8.94 -3.59
C ASP A 60 1.08 9.22 -5.09
N LYS A 61 1.77 10.36 -5.40
CA LYS A 61 2.11 10.77 -6.77
C LYS A 61 2.85 9.69 -7.54
N LYS A 62 3.74 8.96 -6.86
CA LYS A 62 4.53 7.87 -7.44
C LYS A 62 4.47 6.64 -6.54
N ASN A 63 4.11 5.52 -7.13
CA ASN A 63 4.22 4.21 -6.49
C ASN A 63 4.93 3.24 -7.43
N LYS A 64 5.77 2.37 -6.88
CA LYS A 64 6.40 1.30 -7.64
C LYS A 64 5.67 -0.01 -7.39
N ILE A 65 5.42 -0.76 -8.47
CA ILE A 65 4.78 -2.06 -8.44
C ILE A 65 5.57 -3.01 -9.34
N GLY A 66 6.36 -3.91 -8.74
CA GLY A 66 7.34 -4.69 -9.48
C GLY A 66 8.36 -3.75 -10.12
N ASP A 67 8.53 -3.85 -11.45
CA ASP A 67 9.39 -2.99 -12.27
C ASP A 67 8.65 -1.74 -12.83
N LYS A 68 7.33 -1.63 -12.62
CA LYS A 68 6.50 -0.53 -13.15
C LYS A 68 6.38 0.62 -12.17
N ASN A 69 6.44 1.84 -12.70
CA ASN A 69 6.18 3.08 -11.96
C ASN A 69 4.77 3.60 -12.27
N LEU A 70 3.93 3.65 -11.26
CA LEU A 70 2.60 4.27 -11.36
C LEU A 70 2.72 5.74 -10.99
N LEU A 71 2.40 6.63 -11.89
CA LEU A 71 2.44 8.07 -11.71
C LEU A 71 1.02 8.64 -11.67
N ARG A 72 0.77 9.63 -10.80
CA ARG A 72 -0.50 10.35 -10.67
C ARG A 72 -0.23 11.85 -10.74
N PRO A 73 -0.03 12.39 -11.94
CA PRO A 73 0.33 13.79 -12.11
C PRO A 73 -0.79 14.75 -11.65
N LEU A 74 -2.05 14.31 -11.69
CA LEU A 74 -3.23 15.09 -11.34
C LEU A 74 -3.62 15.03 -9.87
N LEU A 75 -2.82 14.40 -9.00
CA LEU A 75 -3.21 14.13 -7.61
C LEU A 75 -3.41 15.39 -6.76
N ASP A 76 -2.80 16.50 -7.12
CA ASP A 76 -2.97 17.79 -6.45
C ASP A 76 -4.10 18.62 -7.06
N GLU A 77 -4.64 18.19 -8.21
CA GLU A 77 -5.66 18.95 -8.93
C GLU A 77 -7.06 18.64 -8.40
N LYS A 78 -7.89 19.66 -8.29
CA LYS A 78 -9.30 19.52 -7.95
C LYS A 78 -10.07 18.95 -9.15
N LYS A 79 -11.05 18.08 -8.89
CA LYS A 79 -11.90 17.52 -9.92
C LYS A 79 -12.61 18.59 -10.75
N GLU A 80 -13.02 19.69 -10.12
CA GLU A 80 -13.71 20.81 -10.76
C GLU A 80 -12.84 21.44 -11.86
N ASN A 81 -11.54 21.66 -11.61
CA ASN A 81 -10.59 22.18 -12.59
C ASN A 81 -10.46 21.24 -13.81
N LEU A 82 -10.42 19.92 -13.54
CA LEU A 82 -10.32 18.93 -14.61
C LEU A 82 -11.59 18.88 -15.48
N ILE A 83 -12.78 19.01 -14.86
CA ILE A 83 -14.05 19.13 -15.58
C ILE A 83 -14.08 20.42 -16.41
N PHE A 84 -13.65 21.54 -15.84
CA PHE A 84 -13.59 22.83 -16.54
C PHE A 84 -12.72 22.73 -17.81
N ILE A 85 -11.50 22.18 -17.67
CA ILE A 85 -10.60 21.97 -18.82
C ILE A 85 -11.23 21.02 -19.84
N SER A 86 -11.84 19.92 -19.41
CA SER A 86 -12.48 18.96 -20.31
C SER A 86 -13.58 19.60 -21.15
N LYS A 87 -14.42 20.43 -20.53
CA LYS A 87 -15.51 21.13 -21.23
C LYS A 87 -15.00 22.24 -22.16
N ASN A 88 -14.01 23.02 -21.72
CA ASN A 88 -13.58 24.20 -22.50
C ASN A 88 -12.53 23.88 -23.57
N VAL A 89 -11.71 22.84 -23.38
CA VAL A 89 -10.66 22.47 -24.34
C VAL A 89 -11.13 21.36 -25.29
N PHE A 90 -11.80 20.33 -24.71
CA PHE A 90 -12.22 19.16 -25.48
C PHE A 90 -13.70 19.17 -25.86
N ASN A 91 -14.47 20.16 -25.41
CA ASN A 91 -15.91 20.35 -25.68
C ASN A 91 -16.81 19.19 -25.24
N PHE A 92 -16.31 18.25 -24.40
CA PHE A 92 -17.13 17.19 -23.87
C PHE A 92 -16.67 16.74 -22.47
N TYR A 93 -17.63 16.24 -21.70
CA TYR A 93 -17.42 15.57 -20.42
C TYR A 93 -18.47 14.48 -20.25
N ILE A 94 -18.01 13.25 -20.04
CA ILE A 94 -18.90 12.11 -19.84
C ILE A 94 -19.03 11.81 -18.35
N GLU A 95 -20.24 11.81 -17.85
CA GLU A 95 -20.56 11.42 -16.49
C GLU A 95 -20.89 9.92 -16.46
N ASP A 96 -20.11 9.13 -15.70
CA ASP A 96 -20.38 7.70 -15.53
C ASP A 96 -21.59 7.52 -14.61
N PRO A 97 -22.71 6.89 -15.06
CA PRO A 97 -23.91 6.68 -14.26
C PRO A 97 -23.67 5.92 -12.96
N THR A 98 -22.65 5.05 -12.92
CA THR A 98 -22.30 4.29 -11.70
C THR A 98 -21.77 5.17 -10.57
N ASN A 99 -21.43 6.43 -10.85
CA ASN A 99 -21.03 7.41 -9.85
C ASN A 99 -22.18 7.87 -8.93
N LYS A 100 -23.44 7.51 -9.24
CA LYS A 100 -24.64 7.87 -8.46
C LYS A 100 -25.18 6.69 -7.62
N ASP A 101 -24.65 5.47 -7.78
CA ASP A 101 -25.15 4.28 -7.10
C ASP A 101 -24.58 4.15 -5.68
N GLU A 102 -25.41 4.47 -4.67
CA GLU A 102 -25.08 4.47 -3.24
C GLU A 102 -24.64 3.11 -2.67
N LYS A 103 -24.86 2.01 -3.39
CA LYS A 103 -24.32 0.69 -3.02
C LYS A 103 -22.80 0.65 -2.99
N TYR A 104 -22.14 1.61 -3.58
CA TYR A 104 -20.68 1.68 -3.61
C TYR A 104 -20.11 2.49 -2.46
N LYS A 105 -19.23 1.88 -1.69
CA LYS A 105 -18.55 2.47 -0.52
C LYS A 105 -17.94 3.87 -0.79
N ARG A 106 -17.49 4.14 -2.02
CA ARG A 106 -16.93 5.44 -2.39
C ARG A 106 -17.97 6.55 -2.39
N ILE A 107 -19.20 6.27 -2.79
CA ILE A 107 -20.27 7.26 -2.83
C ILE A 107 -20.68 7.62 -1.40
N MET A 108 -20.81 6.63 -0.53
CA MET A 108 -21.01 6.87 0.90
C MET A 108 -19.90 7.75 1.50
N ILE A 109 -18.64 7.50 1.13
CA ILE A 109 -17.50 8.32 1.59
C ILE A 109 -17.56 9.75 1.05
N ARG A 110 -17.96 9.96 -0.20
CA ARG A 110 -18.18 11.32 -0.76
C ARG A 110 -19.24 12.08 0.04
N GLY A 111 -20.36 11.42 0.36
CA GLY A 111 -21.40 12.01 1.23
C GLY A 111 -20.86 12.38 2.62
N LEU A 112 -20.07 11.49 3.23
CA LEU A 112 -19.42 11.78 4.52
C LEU A 112 -18.45 12.98 4.41
N ILE A 113 -17.61 13.03 3.38
CA ILE A 113 -16.67 14.14 3.16
C ILE A 113 -17.43 15.45 2.99
N LYS A 114 -18.54 15.45 2.26
CA LYS A 114 -19.39 16.63 2.07
C LYS A 114 -19.95 17.13 3.39
N LYS A 115 -20.52 16.25 4.22
CA LYS A 115 -21.02 16.60 5.56
C LYS A 115 -19.90 17.17 6.45
N LEU A 116 -18.73 16.53 6.47
CA LEU A 116 -17.59 17.03 7.22
C LEU A 116 -17.13 18.42 6.75
N GLN A 117 -17.28 18.75 5.46
CA GLN A 117 -16.98 20.08 4.94
C GLN A 117 -18.04 21.12 5.39
N GLU A 118 -19.31 20.74 5.42
CA GLU A 118 -20.40 21.56 5.97
C GLU A 118 -20.16 21.83 7.46
N ASP A 119 -19.60 20.85 8.20
CA ASP A 119 -19.23 20.95 9.61
C ASP A 119 -17.84 21.59 9.85
N GLY A 120 -17.20 22.18 8.82
CA GLY A 120 -15.97 22.96 8.97
C GLY A 120 -14.67 22.25 8.56
N LEU A 121 -14.71 21.08 7.95
CA LEU A 121 -13.51 20.44 7.41
C LEU A 121 -12.92 21.27 6.26
N ASP A 122 -11.77 21.90 6.49
CA ASP A 122 -10.99 22.58 5.46
C ASP A 122 -10.12 21.59 4.67
N LYS A 123 -10.38 21.45 3.38
CA LYS A 123 -9.59 20.58 2.48
C LYS A 123 -8.10 20.92 2.47
N LYS A 124 -7.72 22.19 2.59
CA LYS A 124 -6.30 22.60 2.61
C LYS A 124 -5.60 22.12 3.88
N LYS A 125 -6.27 22.33 5.05
CA LYS A 125 -5.76 21.82 6.35
C LYS A 125 -5.67 20.31 6.35
N PHE A 126 -6.64 19.63 5.74
CA PHE A 126 -6.64 18.18 5.63
C PHE A 126 -5.48 17.66 4.74
N LEU A 127 -5.21 18.32 3.61
CA LEU A 127 -4.01 18.02 2.78
C LEU A 127 -2.71 18.22 3.56
N LYS A 128 -2.63 19.29 4.36
CA LYS A 128 -1.46 19.52 5.23
C LYS A 128 -1.26 18.36 6.21
N THR A 129 -2.34 17.87 6.81
CA THR A 129 -2.29 16.69 7.70
C THR A 129 -1.77 15.45 6.96
N ILE A 130 -2.29 15.16 5.77
CA ILE A 130 -1.81 14.03 4.95
C ILE A 130 -0.32 14.18 4.64
N ASN A 131 0.15 15.38 4.31
CA ASN A 131 1.56 15.63 4.02
C ASN A 131 2.44 15.46 5.27
N ASN A 132 1.99 15.92 6.43
CA ASN A 132 2.70 15.70 7.69
C ASN A 132 2.82 14.20 8.00
N LEU A 133 1.77 13.42 7.79
CA LEU A 133 1.81 11.95 7.91
C LEU A 133 2.80 11.32 6.92
N LYS A 134 2.91 11.85 5.69
CA LYS A 134 3.92 11.40 4.73
C LYS A 134 5.34 11.69 5.20
N PHE A 135 5.60 12.84 5.81
CA PHE A 135 6.91 13.16 6.38
C PHE A 135 7.26 12.24 7.55
N SER A 136 6.31 12.02 8.46
CA SER A 136 6.50 11.06 9.57
C SER A 136 6.78 9.64 9.05
N ASN A 137 6.11 9.24 7.96
CA ASN A 137 6.34 7.94 7.36
C ASN A 137 7.76 7.78 6.80
N LYS A 138 8.36 8.84 6.25
CA LYS A 138 9.75 8.79 5.76
C LYS A 138 10.75 8.46 6.88
N VAL A 139 10.50 8.96 8.09
CA VAL A 139 11.32 8.64 9.26
C VAL A 139 11.23 7.14 9.57
N VAL A 140 10.03 6.59 9.57
CA VAL A 140 9.84 5.14 9.81
C VAL A 140 10.50 4.33 8.69
N ASP A 141 10.32 4.72 7.43
CA ASP A 141 10.93 4.03 6.29
C ASP A 141 12.48 4.05 6.37
N TYR A 142 13.08 5.17 6.81
CA TYR A 142 14.51 5.24 7.07
C TYR A 142 14.98 4.19 8.09
N TYR A 143 14.30 4.08 9.23
CA TYR A 143 14.66 3.08 10.25
C TYR A 143 14.38 1.63 9.78
N VAL A 144 13.38 1.42 8.94
CA VAL A 144 13.12 0.12 8.30
C VAL A 144 14.29 -0.28 7.40
N ASP A 145 14.75 0.66 6.56
CA ASP A 145 15.89 0.42 5.66
C ASP A 145 17.19 0.16 6.45
N GLU A 146 17.43 0.92 7.54
CA GLU A 146 18.57 0.71 8.42
C GLU A 146 18.50 -0.66 9.11
N ASN A 147 17.34 -1.06 9.62
CA ASN A 147 17.15 -2.36 10.24
C ASN A 147 17.41 -3.50 9.25
N LEU A 148 16.89 -3.37 8.02
CA LEU A 148 17.13 -4.36 6.97
C LEU A 148 18.62 -4.42 6.59
N LYS A 149 19.30 -3.30 6.44
CA LYS A 149 20.72 -3.27 6.07
C LYS A 149 21.64 -3.83 7.14
N LYS A 150 21.42 -3.47 8.41
CA LYS A 150 22.36 -3.78 9.50
C LYS A 150 22.09 -5.12 10.16
N ASN A 151 20.84 -5.55 10.18
CA ASN A 151 20.38 -6.68 10.99
C ASN A 151 19.87 -7.86 10.16
N THR A 152 20.14 -7.87 8.84
CA THR A 152 19.81 -9.01 7.98
C THR A 152 21.00 -9.42 7.12
N PHE A 153 21.11 -10.73 6.87
CA PHE A 153 22.13 -11.33 6.00
C PHE A 153 21.43 -12.20 4.96
N ILE A 154 21.74 -11.95 3.68
CA ILE A 154 21.21 -12.73 2.57
C ILE A 154 22.22 -13.85 2.23
N SER A 155 21.75 -15.10 2.12
CA SER A 155 22.58 -16.20 1.67
C SER A 155 23.01 -16.02 0.20
N ASN A 156 24.15 -16.57 -0.18
CA ASN A 156 24.75 -16.44 -1.53
C ASN A 156 23.77 -16.78 -2.67
N ASN A 157 22.80 -17.67 -2.43
CA ASN A 157 21.79 -18.07 -3.42
C ASN A 157 20.51 -17.21 -3.37
N ASN A 158 20.48 -16.10 -2.62
CA ASN A 158 19.28 -15.26 -2.42
C ASN A 158 18.01 -16.05 -2.01
N SER A 159 18.17 -17.25 -1.47
CA SER A 159 17.06 -18.14 -1.11
C SER A 159 16.68 -18.06 0.36
N ARG A 160 17.57 -17.51 1.19
CA ARG A 160 17.39 -17.38 2.63
C ARG A 160 17.80 -16.00 3.12
N LEU A 161 17.07 -15.48 4.08
CA LEU A 161 17.39 -14.26 4.81
C LEU A 161 17.51 -14.63 6.28
N ILE A 162 18.62 -14.23 6.89
CA ILE A 162 18.92 -14.46 8.29
C ILE A 162 18.76 -13.14 9.03
N LEU A 163 17.96 -13.11 10.09
CA LEU A 163 17.73 -11.96 10.94
C LEU A 163 18.41 -12.20 12.28
N ASN A 164 19.24 -11.27 12.74
CA ASN A 164 19.87 -11.34 14.07
C ASN A 164 18.89 -10.87 15.17
N ASN A 165 19.28 -10.99 16.44
CA ASN A 165 18.46 -10.59 17.59
C ASN A 165 18.19 -9.07 17.62
N ILE A 166 19.14 -8.23 17.19
CA ILE A 166 19.02 -6.77 17.16
C ILE A 166 17.88 -6.32 16.25
N PHE A 167 17.56 -7.10 15.20
CA PHE A 167 16.42 -6.86 14.34
C PHE A 167 15.11 -6.71 15.12
N PHE A 168 14.95 -7.48 16.22
CA PHE A 168 13.73 -7.51 17.04
C PHE A 168 13.78 -6.57 18.24
N LEU A 169 14.86 -5.83 18.46
CA LEU A 169 15.00 -4.81 19.50
C LEU A 169 14.54 -3.41 19.02
N GLN A 170 14.18 -3.28 17.77
CA GLN A 170 13.71 -2.02 17.17
C GLN A 170 12.27 -1.68 17.64
N PRO A 171 11.81 -0.42 17.46
CA PRO A 171 10.41 -0.07 17.65
C PRO A 171 9.46 -0.98 16.85
N TYR A 172 8.29 -1.27 17.41
CA TYR A 172 7.37 -2.28 16.86
C TYR A 172 7.04 -2.07 15.36
N GLU A 173 6.74 -0.83 14.96
CA GLU A 173 6.40 -0.51 13.55
C GLU A 173 7.59 -0.77 12.61
N VAL A 174 8.82 -0.57 13.09
CA VAL A 174 10.05 -0.88 12.33
C VAL A 174 10.17 -2.38 12.16
N ILE A 175 10.04 -3.16 13.24
CA ILE A 175 10.07 -4.63 13.17
C ILE A 175 8.98 -5.15 12.23
N PHE A 176 7.75 -4.66 12.38
CA PHE A 176 6.61 -5.08 11.59
C PHE A 176 6.83 -4.86 10.09
N ARG A 177 7.30 -3.67 9.71
CA ARG A 177 7.57 -3.36 8.30
C ARG A 177 8.77 -4.11 7.76
N SER A 178 9.87 -4.16 8.52
CA SER A 178 11.07 -4.88 8.10
C SER A 178 10.79 -6.36 7.88
N LEU A 179 10.05 -7.01 8.80
CA LEU A 179 9.65 -8.42 8.64
C LEU A 179 8.71 -8.62 7.45
N SER A 180 7.76 -7.70 7.26
CA SER A 180 6.84 -7.73 6.11
C SER A 180 7.56 -7.65 4.77
N GLU A 181 8.55 -6.74 4.64
CA GLU A 181 9.35 -6.61 3.41
C GLU A 181 10.29 -7.81 3.23
N SER A 182 10.87 -8.35 4.32
CA SER A 182 11.69 -9.57 4.28
C SER A 182 10.92 -10.77 3.72
N ILE A 183 9.70 -11.01 4.22
CA ILE A 183 8.82 -12.10 3.74
C ILE A 183 8.44 -11.87 2.28
N LYS A 184 8.10 -10.64 1.90
CA LYS A 184 7.75 -10.29 0.53
C LYS A 184 8.92 -10.52 -0.44
N MET A 185 10.13 -10.15 -0.03
CA MET A 185 11.35 -10.29 -0.84
C MET A 185 11.67 -11.76 -1.10
N ILE A 186 11.75 -12.58 -0.05
CA ILE A 186 12.10 -14.01 -0.17
C ILE A 186 10.98 -14.79 -0.85
N GLY A 187 9.72 -14.53 -0.51
CA GLY A 187 8.55 -15.19 -1.11
C GLY A 187 8.23 -14.75 -2.55
N LYS A 188 8.96 -13.75 -3.07
CA LYS A 188 8.72 -13.15 -4.40
C LYS A 188 7.26 -12.80 -4.62
N LYS A 189 6.56 -12.36 -3.57
CA LYS A 189 5.15 -11.98 -3.64
C LYS A 189 5.03 -10.50 -3.99
N TYR A 190 4.02 -10.21 -4.80
CA TYR A 190 3.70 -8.86 -5.22
C TYR A 190 3.13 -7.98 -4.08
N TYR A 191 2.32 -8.59 -3.24
CA TYR A 191 1.72 -7.93 -2.07
C TYR A 191 2.29 -8.49 -0.77
N ALA A 192 2.45 -7.62 0.20
CA ALA A 192 2.79 -8.00 1.57
C ALA A 192 1.72 -8.92 2.17
N ALA A 193 2.12 -9.77 3.10
CA ALA A 193 1.20 -10.59 3.87
C ALA A 193 0.25 -9.74 4.73
N ARG A 194 -0.88 -10.32 5.15
CA ARG A 194 -1.87 -9.62 5.98
C ARG A 194 -1.27 -9.25 7.34
N GLY A 195 -1.45 -8.00 7.77
CA GLY A 195 -0.89 -7.47 9.01
C GLY A 195 -1.13 -8.36 10.23
N LYS A 196 -2.38 -8.77 10.49
CA LYS A 196 -2.70 -9.68 11.62
C LYS A 196 -1.88 -10.98 11.66
N LYS A 197 -1.43 -11.49 10.51
CA LYS A 197 -0.57 -12.69 10.45
C LYS A 197 0.87 -12.35 10.83
N ILE A 198 1.36 -11.19 10.41
CA ILE A 198 2.71 -10.69 10.76
C ILE A 198 2.76 -10.41 12.26
N ASP A 199 1.73 -9.74 12.81
CA ASP A 199 1.62 -9.48 14.26
C ASP A 199 1.72 -10.77 15.09
N LYS A 200 0.98 -11.82 14.68
CA LYS A 200 1.05 -13.13 15.35
C LYS A 200 2.48 -13.71 15.32
N ILE A 201 3.14 -13.65 14.17
CA ILE A 201 4.51 -14.15 14.02
C ILE A 201 5.46 -13.36 14.91
N ILE A 202 5.42 -12.03 14.90
CA ILE A 202 6.28 -11.20 15.76
C ILE A 202 6.10 -11.58 17.24
N ASN A 203 4.85 -11.75 17.68
CA ASN A 203 4.54 -12.12 19.07
C ASN A 203 5.13 -13.49 19.45
N HIS A 204 5.06 -14.48 18.56
CA HIS A 204 5.67 -15.79 18.78
C HIS A 204 7.20 -15.72 18.75
N LEU A 205 7.79 -15.03 17.80
CA LEU A 205 9.24 -14.86 17.69
C LEU A 205 9.85 -14.18 18.92
N LYS A 206 9.11 -13.27 19.57
CA LYS A 206 9.56 -12.60 20.80
C LYS A 206 9.45 -13.49 22.05
N LYS A 207 8.48 -14.40 22.11
CA LYS A 207 8.16 -15.18 23.31
C LYS A 207 8.78 -16.58 23.35
N SER A 208 9.02 -17.18 22.19
CA SER A 208 9.45 -18.58 22.08
C SER A 208 10.93 -18.70 21.77
N VAL A 209 11.60 -19.71 22.32
CA VAL A 209 13.00 -20.02 22.02
C VAL A 209 13.11 -20.63 20.61
N SER A 210 12.16 -21.49 20.25
CA SER A 210 12.03 -22.07 18.91
C SER A 210 10.64 -21.79 18.33
N TYR A 211 10.55 -21.53 17.04
CA TYR A 211 9.29 -21.27 16.35
C TYR A 211 9.41 -21.60 14.87
N ARG A 212 8.38 -22.21 14.29
CA ARG A 212 8.31 -22.46 12.86
C ARG A 212 6.91 -22.21 12.34
N SER A 213 6.81 -21.46 11.23
CA SER A 213 5.53 -21.22 10.55
C SER A 213 5.74 -20.87 9.08
N THR A 214 4.65 -20.87 8.32
CA THR A 214 4.66 -20.46 6.91
C THR A 214 3.83 -19.18 6.71
N LEU A 215 4.36 -18.26 5.92
CA LEU A 215 3.65 -17.05 5.53
C LEU A 215 4.21 -16.48 4.23
N GLY A 216 3.32 -16.16 3.29
CA GLY A 216 3.68 -15.42 2.07
C GLY A 216 4.57 -16.22 1.11
N GLY A 217 4.56 -17.55 1.16
CA GLY A 217 5.43 -18.44 0.38
C GLY A 217 6.82 -18.56 0.98
N CYS A 218 6.93 -18.28 2.29
CA CYS A 218 8.15 -18.44 3.07
C CYS A 218 7.92 -19.34 4.26
N ILE A 219 8.95 -20.10 4.64
CA ILE A 219 9.11 -20.73 5.93
C ILE A 219 9.88 -19.76 6.82
N ILE A 220 9.36 -19.48 7.99
CA ILE A 220 9.95 -18.61 9.01
C ILE A 220 10.29 -19.50 10.22
N GLU A 221 11.56 -19.55 10.57
CA GLU A 221 12.09 -20.46 11.55
C GLU A 221 12.98 -19.70 12.53
N LYS A 222 12.74 -19.84 13.84
CA LYS A 222 13.59 -19.31 14.89
C LYS A 222 14.40 -20.42 15.49
N VAL A 223 15.71 -20.23 15.53
CA VAL A 223 16.68 -21.11 16.18
C VAL A 223 17.52 -20.23 17.10
N ASN A 224 17.38 -20.41 18.40
CA ASN A 224 17.98 -19.56 19.43
C ASN A 224 17.58 -18.08 19.23
N GLU A 225 18.56 -17.19 19.07
CA GLU A 225 18.34 -15.75 18.85
C GLU A 225 18.25 -15.35 17.36
N THR A 226 18.36 -16.31 16.47
CA THR A 226 18.39 -16.07 15.03
C THR A 226 17.08 -16.49 14.38
N VAL A 227 16.58 -15.69 13.46
CA VAL A 227 15.40 -16.04 12.64
C VAL A 227 15.82 -16.21 11.19
N ILE A 228 15.44 -17.33 10.60
CA ILE A 228 15.71 -17.66 9.19
C ILE A 228 14.42 -17.62 8.42
N ILE A 229 14.40 -16.86 7.33
CA ILE A 229 13.31 -16.82 6.37
C ILE A 229 13.79 -17.48 5.09
N SER A 230 13.20 -18.59 4.71
CA SER A 230 13.50 -19.32 3.48
C SER A 230 12.27 -19.44 2.58
N ARG A 231 12.48 -19.61 1.28
CA ARG A 231 11.38 -19.83 0.37
C ARG A 231 10.77 -21.21 0.57
N GLU A 232 9.44 -21.30 0.60
CA GLU A 232 8.68 -22.55 0.55
C GLU A 232 8.90 -23.20 -0.84
N GLN A 233 9.30 -24.47 -0.84
CA GLN A 233 9.51 -25.27 -2.08
C GLN A 233 8.18 -25.69 -2.67
#